data_d00df8b5d13f62a8e9f84f24bdc3c621
#
_entry.id   d00df8b5d13f62a8e9f84f24bdc3c621
#
_cell.length_a   1.000
_cell.length_b   1.000
_cell.length_c   1.000
_cell.angle_alpha   90.00
_cell.angle_beta   90.00
_cell.angle_gamma   90.00
#
_symmetry.space_group_name_H-M   'P 1'
#
loop_
_entity.id
_entity.type
_entity.pdbx_description
1 polymer ?
#
loop_
_entity_poly.entity_id
_entity_poly.type
_entity_poly.pdbx_seq_one_letter_code
_entity_poly.pdbx_strand_id
1 'polypeptide(L)'
;MSEIQAKAEKSLIPAVMNETDLRSLVYVIRGQQVMLDSDLAALYQVETKVFNQAVSRNIERFPENFRFQLTAEEYVALRSQLVTSNGRGGRRYLPYAFTEQGIAMLSGVLRSDVAVQMSIR
;
A
#
# COMPACT_ATOMS: atom_id res chain seq x y z
N MET A 1 -15.69 -8.24 -16.47
CA MET A 1 -14.71 -7.24 -16.40
C MET A 1 -15.22 -5.96 -15.85
N SER A 2 -16.22 -5.42 -16.43
CA SER A 2 -16.67 -4.12 -15.98
C SER A 2 -17.16 -4.15 -14.56
N GLU A 3 -17.68 -5.23 -14.08
CA GLU A 3 -18.13 -5.29 -12.72
C GLU A 3 -16.99 -5.16 -11.74
N ILE A 4 -15.87 -5.80 -12.06
CA ILE A 4 -14.71 -5.72 -11.20
C ILE A 4 -14.17 -4.32 -11.18
N GLN A 5 -14.15 -3.68 -12.32
CA GLN A 5 -13.66 -2.32 -12.36
C GLN A 5 -14.55 -1.38 -11.60
N ALA A 6 -15.85 -1.59 -11.67
CA ALA A 6 -16.77 -0.75 -10.94
C ALA A 6 -16.54 -0.87 -9.44
N LYS A 7 -16.26 -2.07 -8.98
CA LYS A 7 -15.98 -2.24 -7.57
C LYS A 7 -14.69 -1.56 -7.17
N ALA A 8 -13.70 -1.65 -8.02
CA ALA A 8 -12.43 -1.01 -7.73
C ALA A 8 -12.61 0.50 -7.61
N GLU A 9 -13.40 1.05 -8.46
CA GLU A 9 -13.65 2.48 -8.40
C GLU A 9 -14.34 2.87 -7.11
N LYS A 10 -15.26 2.05 -6.67
CA LYS A 10 -15.97 2.35 -5.46
C LYS A 10 -15.12 2.17 -4.23
N SER A 11 -14.03 1.47 -4.34
CA SER A 11 -13.20 1.21 -3.18
C SER A 11 -12.02 2.15 -3.07
N LEU A 12 -12.06 3.28 -3.68
CA LEU A 12 -11.03 4.32 -3.56
C LEU A 12 -9.79 4.05 -4.39
N ILE A 13 -9.71 2.94 -5.06
CA ILE A 13 -8.57 2.69 -5.94
C ILE A 13 -8.80 3.49 -7.21
N PRO A 14 -7.81 4.28 -7.62
CA PRO A 14 -8.00 5.12 -8.80
C PRO A 14 -8.42 4.31 -10.02
N ALA A 15 -9.38 4.82 -10.74
CA ALA A 15 -9.88 4.13 -11.90
C ALA A 15 -8.85 4.01 -13.00
N VAL A 16 -7.82 4.80 -12.95
CA VAL A 16 -6.79 4.76 -13.97
C VAL A 16 -5.95 3.50 -13.89
N MET A 17 -5.94 2.85 -12.73
CA MET A 17 -5.13 1.64 -12.57
C MET A 17 -5.93 0.44 -13.02
N ASN A 18 -5.41 -0.30 -13.97
CA ASN A 18 -6.07 -1.52 -14.37
C ASN A 18 -5.43 -2.70 -13.64
N GLU A 19 -5.96 -3.87 -13.87
CA GLU A 19 -5.52 -5.06 -13.16
C GLU A 19 -4.05 -5.38 -13.42
N THR A 20 -3.60 -5.15 -14.62
CA THR A 20 -2.22 -5.39 -14.98
C THR A 20 -1.29 -4.47 -14.21
N ASP A 21 -1.68 -3.21 -14.10
CA ASP A 21 -0.87 -2.25 -13.36
C ASP A 21 -0.82 -2.60 -11.89
N LEU A 22 -1.93 -3.03 -11.34
CA LEU A 22 -1.95 -3.42 -9.94
C LEU A 22 -1.04 -4.61 -9.69
N ARG A 23 -1.03 -5.57 -10.59
CA ARG A 23 -0.19 -6.73 -10.44
C ARG A 23 1.28 -6.38 -10.40
N SER A 24 1.66 -5.36 -11.12
CA SER A 24 3.07 -4.95 -11.14
C SER A 24 3.52 -4.40 -9.81
N LEU A 25 2.60 -4.09 -8.91
CA LEU A 25 2.92 -3.58 -7.60
C LEU A 25 2.91 -4.67 -6.53
N VAL A 26 2.64 -5.90 -6.90
CA VAL A 26 2.58 -6.99 -5.93
C VAL A 26 3.92 -7.69 -5.90
N TYR A 27 4.45 -7.88 -4.71
CA TYR A 27 5.71 -8.58 -4.51
C TYR A 27 5.48 -9.81 -3.63
N VAL A 28 6.38 -10.76 -3.70
CA VAL A 28 6.31 -11.92 -2.81
C VAL A 28 7.40 -11.78 -1.77
N ILE A 29 7.02 -11.59 -0.52
CA ILE A 29 7.96 -11.43 0.58
C ILE A 29 7.50 -12.35 1.71
N ARG A 30 8.41 -13.13 2.24
CA ARG A 30 8.10 -14.10 3.29
C ARG A 30 7.02 -15.07 2.83
N GLY A 31 7.04 -15.42 1.54
CA GLY A 31 6.08 -16.36 1.01
C GLY A 31 4.68 -15.82 0.84
N GLN A 32 4.48 -14.53 0.99
CA GLN A 32 3.16 -13.92 0.89
C GLN A 32 3.16 -12.84 -0.17
N GLN A 33 2.03 -12.66 -0.83
CA GLN A 33 1.86 -11.55 -1.77
C GLN A 33 1.57 -10.30 -0.98
N VAL A 34 2.34 -9.27 -1.22
CA VAL A 34 2.22 -8.02 -0.47
C VAL A 34 2.32 -6.83 -1.41
N MET A 35 1.85 -5.69 -0.92
CA MET A 35 2.08 -4.40 -1.58
C MET A 35 2.73 -3.46 -0.58
N LEU A 36 3.52 -2.54 -1.09
CA LEU A 36 4.28 -1.64 -0.22
C LEU A 36 3.49 -0.38 0.10
N ASP A 37 3.83 0.22 1.23
CA ASP A 37 3.16 1.42 1.70
C ASP A 37 3.17 2.55 0.68
N SER A 38 4.29 2.81 0.05
CA SER A 38 4.35 3.93 -0.90
C SER A 38 3.49 3.67 -2.13
N ASP A 39 3.40 2.42 -2.56
CA ASP A 39 2.57 2.09 -3.71
C ASP A 39 1.09 2.21 -3.35
N LEU A 40 0.74 1.75 -2.16
CA LEU A 40 -0.65 1.86 -1.72
C LEU A 40 -1.04 3.32 -1.48
N ALA A 41 -0.13 4.10 -0.93
CA ALA A 41 -0.41 5.52 -0.74
C ALA A 41 -0.70 6.20 -2.06
N ALA A 42 0.07 5.85 -3.08
CA ALA A 42 -0.15 6.43 -4.40
C ALA A 42 -1.51 6.03 -4.95
N LEU A 43 -1.92 4.79 -4.73
CA LEU A 43 -3.23 4.35 -5.19
C LEU A 43 -4.36 5.08 -4.49
N TYR A 44 -4.17 5.41 -3.23
CA TYR A 44 -5.17 6.16 -2.48
C TYR A 44 -5.00 7.67 -2.65
N GLN A 45 -4.00 8.06 -3.42
CA GLN A 45 -3.76 9.47 -3.76
C GLN A 45 -3.46 10.31 -2.52
N VAL A 46 -2.68 9.74 -1.62
CA VAL A 46 -2.20 10.46 -0.45
C VAL A 46 -0.70 10.28 -0.34
N GLU A 47 -0.06 11.14 0.40
CA GLU A 47 1.37 11.02 0.63
C GLU A 47 1.65 9.82 1.53
N THR A 48 2.80 9.20 1.33
CA THR A 48 3.16 8.04 2.13
C THR A 48 3.14 8.36 3.62
N LYS A 49 3.59 9.54 3.98
CA LYS A 49 3.58 9.96 5.37
C LYS A 49 2.17 9.97 5.94
N VAL A 50 1.23 10.53 5.20
CA VAL A 50 -0.16 10.60 5.62
C VAL A 50 -0.76 9.20 5.72
N PHE A 51 -0.44 8.38 4.74
CA PHE A 51 -0.90 7.00 4.71
C PHE A 51 -0.44 6.27 5.97
N ASN A 52 0.85 6.35 6.25
CA ASN A 52 1.40 5.64 7.40
C ASN A 52 0.91 6.19 8.72
N GLN A 53 0.61 7.48 8.78
CA GLN A 53 0.03 8.06 9.98
C GLN A 53 -1.36 7.51 10.24
N ALA A 54 -2.15 7.35 9.19
CA ALA A 54 -3.49 6.79 9.35
C ALA A 54 -3.43 5.35 9.84
N VAL A 55 -2.49 4.58 9.32
CA VAL A 55 -2.31 3.21 9.78
C VAL A 55 -1.88 3.19 11.25
N SER A 56 -0.97 4.08 11.61
CA SER A 56 -0.49 4.13 12.99
C SER A 56 -1.60 4.47 13.98
N ARG A 57 -2.51 5.31 13.57
CA ARG A 57 -3.64 5.66 14.44
C ARG A 57 -4.59 4.47 14.63
N ASN A 58 -4.46 3.47 13.81
CA ASN A 58 -5.30 2.29 13.86
C ASN A 58 -4.48 1.03 13.97
N ILE A 59 -3.37 1.13 14.66
CA ILE A 59 -2.35 0.07 14.63
C ILE A 59 -2.87 -1.26 15.16
N GLU A 60 -3.83 -1.24 16.06
CA GLU A 60 -4.34 -2.49 16.60
C GLU A 60 -5.09 -3.28 15.55
N ARG A 61 -5.43 -2.66 14.43
CA ARG A 61 -6.09 -3.37 13.35
C ARG A 61 -5.13 -3.99 12.36
N PHE A 62 -3.83 -3.79 12.57
CA PHE A 62 -2.81 -4.26 11.64
C PHE A 62 -1.79 -5.13 12.35
N PRO A 63 -2.19 -6.34 12.76
CA PRO A 63 -1.20 -7.24 13.37
C PRO A 63 -0.16 -7.65 12.35
N GLU A 64 0.86 -8.34 12.80
CA GLU A 64 2.00 -8.64 11.96
C GLU A 64 1.64 -9.46 10.73
N ASN A 65 0.61 -10.26 10.78
CA ASN A 65 0.18 -11.00 9.61
C ASN A 65 -0.67 -10.15 8.66
N PHE A 66 -0.95 -8.89 9.02
CA PHE A 66 -1.61 -7.95 8.12
C PHE A 66 -0.61 -6.96 7.55
N ARG A 67 0.36 -6.55 8.36
CA ARG A 67 1.36 -5.56 7.94
C ARG A 67 2.66 -5.82 8.69
N PHE A 68 3.78 -5.71 8.00
CA PHE A 68 5.08 -5.82 8.67
C PHE A 68 6.07 -4.91 7.97
N GLN A 69 7.10 -4.53 8.69
CA GLN A 69 8.16 -3.70 8.11
C GLN A 69 9.23 -4.63 7.54
N LEU A 70 9.72 -4.32 6.36
CA LEU A 70 10.78 -5.10 5.75
C LEU A 70 12.06 -4.98 6.57
N THR A 71 12.85 -6.04 6.56
CA THR A 71 14.20 -5.94 7.07
C THR A 71 15.07 -5.30 6.01
N ALA A 72 16.26 -4.89 6.40
CA ALA A 72 17.21 -4.31 5.45
C ALA A 72 17.54 -5.29 4.33
N GLU A 73 17.69 -6.55 4.68
CA GLU A 73 18.01 -7.56 3.68
C GLU A 73 16.86 -7.75 2.70
N GLU A 74 15.64 -7.75 3.23
CA GLU A 74 14.48 -7.88 2.36
C GLU A 74 14.38 -6.70 1.40
N TYR A 75 14.68 -5.52 1.89
CA TYR A 75 14.61 -4.34 1.06
C TYR A 75 15.67 -4.36 -0.02
N VAL A 76 16.88 -4.78 0.32
CA VAL A 76 17.94 -4.86 -0.66
C VAL A 76 17.57 -5.88 -1.74
N ALA A 77 17.04 -7.02 -1.35
CA ALA A 77 16.63 -8.03 -2.32
C ALA A 77 15.54 -7.51 -3.22
N LEU A 78 14.61 -6.75 -2.67
CA LEU A 78 13.54 -6.18 -3.45
C LEU A 78 14.08 -5.18 -4.46
N ARG A 79 14.98 -4.32 -4.03
CA ARG A 79 15.55 -3.33 -4.93
C ARG A 79 16.31 -3.96 -6.06
N SER A 80 16.92 -5.09 -5.83
CA SER A 80 17.63 -5.78 -6.90
C SER A 80 16.70 -6.24 -7.98
N GLN A 81 15.48 -6.52 -7.66
CA GLN A 81 14.51 -6.94 -8.65
C GLN A 81 13.93 -5.76 -9.41
N LEU A 82 14.06 -4.56 -8.88
CA LEU A 82 13.50 -3.38 -9.50
C LEU A 82 14.58 -2.73 -10.36
N VAL A 83 14.82 -3.32 -11.47
CA VAL A 83 15.89 -2.87 -12.32
C VAL A 83 15.84 -1.42 -12.62
N THR A 84 14.66 -0.88 -12.70
CA THR A 84 14.54 0.50 -13.07
C THR A 84 14.22 1.36 -11.91
N SER A 85 14.65 1.01 -10.77
CA SER A 85 14.32 1.75 -9.60
C SER A 85 14.74 3.20 -9.69
N ASN A 86 15.55 3.50 -10.60
CA ASN A 86 15.93 4.84 -10.88
C ASN A 86 16.36 5.60 -9.69
N GLY A 87 17.08 5.03 -8.87
CA GLY A 87 17.77 5.73 -7.88
C GLY A 87 16.92 6.34 -6.81
N ARG A 88 15.75 5.86 -6.69
CA ARG A 88 14.96 6.35 -5.64
C ARG A 88 15.35 5.73 -4.37
N GLY A 89 16.50 5.51 -4.10
CA GLY A 89 16.88 4.78 -2.98
C GLY A 89 16.90 5.50 -1.70
N GLY A 90 16.55 6.63 -1.60
CA GLY A 90 16.76 7.40 -0.42
C GLY A 90 15.66 7.37 0.60
N ARG A 91 15.06 6.24 0.86
CA ARG A 91 14.03 6.20 1.88
C ARG A 91 14.66 6.38 3.25
N ARG A 92 13.98 7.12 4.11
CA ARG A 92 14.44 7.33 5.45
C ARG A 92 14.20 6.13 6.31
N TYR A 93 13.25 5.30 5.98
CA TYR A 93 12.93 4.15 6.77
C TYR A 93 12.59 3.01 5.83
N LEU A 94 12.66 1.80 6.37
CA LEU A 94 12.34 0.63 5.58
C LEU A 94 10.84 0.59 5.31
N PRO A 95 10.43 0.15 4.13
CA PRO A 95 9.01 0.17 3.82
C PRO A 95 8.23 -0.84 4.62
N TYR A 96 6.93 -0.59 4.71
CA TYR A 96 6.00 -1.54 5.28
C TYR A 96 5.33 -2.30 4.15
N ALA A 97 5.09 -3.58 4.38
CA ALA A 97 4.43 -4.45 3.43
C ALA A 97 3.08 -4.83 3.98
N PHE A 98 2.06 -4.80 3.14
CA PHE A 98 0.70 -5.12 3.52
C PHE A 98 0.29 -6.40 2.81
N THR A 99 -0.15 -7.39 3.58
CA THR A 99 -0.63 -8.64 3.02
C THR A 99 -2.05 -8.44 2.49
N GLU A 100 -2.60 -9.47 1.93
CA GLU A 100 -3.96 -9.40 1.43
C GLU A 100 -4.94 -8.99 2.53
N GLN A 101 -4.78 -9.53 3.72
CA GLN A 101 -5.63 -9.15 4.85
C GLN A 101 -5.41 -7.70 5.25
N GLY A 102 -4.17 -7.25 5.19
CA GLY A 102 -3.88 -5.86 5.51
C GLY A 102 -4.48 -4.91 4.52
N ILE A 103 -4.44 -5.26 3.26
CA ILE A 103 -5.03 -4.41 2.23
C ILE A 103 -6.55 -4.35 2.41
N ALA A 104 -7.17 -5.47 2.74
CA ALA A 104 -8.60 -5.47 3.01
C ALA A 104 -8.95 -4.58 4.19
N MET A 105 -8.12 -4.59 5.23
CA MET A 105 -8.36 -3.75 6.38
C MET A 105 -8.19 -2.27 6.04
N LEU A 106 -7.26 -1.97 5.15
CA LEU A 106 -7.02 -0.58 4.74
C LEU A 106 -8.26 0.06 4.13
N SER A 107 -9.04 -0.70 3.41
CA SER A 107 -10.20 -0.15 2.74
C SER A 107 -11.12 0.59 3.70
N GLY A 108 -11.36 0.00 4.86
CA GLY A 108 -12.21 0.65 5.84
C GLY A 108 -11.52 1.76 6.59
N VAL A 109 -10.29 1.52 6.98
CA VAL A 109 -9.56 2.48 7.80
C VAL A 109 -9.26 3.76 7.03
N LEU A 110 -8.74 3.64 5.84
CA LEU A 110 -8.37 4.81 5.08
C LEU A 110 -9.56 5.57 4.55
N ARG A 111 -10.63 4.86 4.23
CA ARG A 111 -11.80 5.53 3.76
C ARG A 111 -12.31 6.52 4.81
N SER A 112 -12.38 6.07 6.04
CA SER A 112 -12.86 6.89 7.13
C SER A 112 -11.90 8.02 7.43
N ASP A 113 -10.63 7.70 7.53
CA ASP A 113 -9.63 8.65 7.96
C ASP A 113 -9.39 9.74 6.92
N VAL A 114 -9.20 9.34 5.70
CA VAL A 114 -8.92 10.29 4.63
C VAL A 114 -10.16 11.14 4.35
N ALA A 115 -11.32 10.55 4.35
CA ALA A 115 -12.53 11.30 4.10
C ALA A 115 -12.76 12.35 5.17
N VAL A 116 -12.49 12.02 6.41
CA VAL A 116 -12.65 12.99 7.48
C VAL A 116 -11.71 14.16 7.28
N GLN A 117 -10.47 13.88 6.95
CA GLN A 117 -9.52 14.95 6.75
C GLN A 117 -9.89 15.83 5.58
N MET A 118 -10.42 15.24 4.54
CA MET A 118 -10.80 16.01 3.38
C MET A 118 -12.04 16.83 3.63
N SER A 119 -12.90 16.40 4.53
CA SER A 119 -14.11 17.15 4.81
C SER A 119 -13.85 18.34 5.71
N ILE A 120 -12.78 18.35 6.40
CA ILE A 120 -12.49 19.42 7.32
C ILE A 120 -12.04 20.67 6.62
N ARG A 121 -11.59 20.59 5.43
CA ARG A 121 -11.12 21.76 4.73
C ARG A 121 -12.17 22.78 4.49
#